data_7301fbe4c01da419617260f1f92abb3b
#
_entry.id   7301fbe4c01da419617260f1f92abb3b
#
_cell.length_a   1.000
_cell.length_b   1.000
_cell.length_c   1.000
_cell.angle_alpha   90.00
_cell.angle_beta   90.00
_cell.angle_gamma   90.00
#
_symmetry.space_group_name_H-M   'P 1'
#
loop_
_entity.id
_entity.type
_entity.pdbx_description
1 polymer ?
#
loop_
_entity_poly.entity_id
_entity_poly.type
_entity_poly.pdbx_seq_one_letter_code
_entity_poly.pdbx_strand_id
1 'polypeptide(L)'
;MSLHLIFSPAGARACLHRWSADDRILLLGDGVYAANQFAQSHVPANAIYMLASDAEARGMTASEQGGIGLIDYKQFVGLTEKHSPVVSWKD
;
A
#
# COMPACT_ATOMS: atom_id res chain seq x y z
N MET A 1 14.60 3.96 4.57
CA MET A 1 13.17 4.30 4.38
C MET A 1 12.74 3.92 2.98
N SER A 2 12.23 2.72 2.85
CA SER A 2 11.79 2.22 1.55
C SER A 2 10.31 2.51 1.31
N LEU A 3 9.94 2.61 0.05
CA LEU A 3 8.54 2.62 -0.36
C LEU A 3 8.25 1.30 -1.06
N HIS A 4 7.30 0.55 -0.52
CA HIS A 4 6.89 -0.74 -1.07
C HIS A 4 5.62 -0.57 -1.88
N LEU A 5 5.68 -0.88 -3.16
CA LEU A 5 4.52 -0.84 -4.06
C LEU A 5 3.93 -2.25 -4.14
N ILE A 6 2.69 -2.40 -3.71
CA ILE A 6 2.01 -3.68 -3.65
C ILE A 6 1.01 -3.77 -4.80
N PHE A 7 1.29 -4.64 -5.76
CA PHE A 7 0.47 -4.80 -6.96
C PHE A 7 -0.48 -6.00 -6.90
N SER A 8 -0.31 -6.86 -5.89
CA SER A 8 -1.16 -8.05 -5.75
C SER A 8 -1.21 -8.50 -4.30
N PRO A 9 -2.25 -9.26 -3.90
CA PRO A 9 -2.30 -9.85 -2.56
C PRO A 9 -1.12 -10.79 -2.25
N ALA A 10 -0.61 -11.50 -3.26
CA ALA A 10 0.56 -12.35 -3.08
C ALA A 10 1.80 -11.52 -2.75
N GLY A 11 1.95 -10.39 -3.45
CA GLY A 11 3.05 -9.45 -3.17
C GLY A 11 2.98 -8.88 -1.76
N ALA A 12 1.77 -8.69 -1.24
CA ALA A 12 1.57 -8.20 0.12
C ALA A 12 2.18 -9.15 1.15
N ARG A 13 1.98 -10.45 1.00
CA ARG A 13 2.55 -11.43 1.92
C ARG A 13 4.07 -11.38 1.92
N ALA A 14 4.66 -11.29 0.73
CA ALA A 14 6.12 -11.21 0.61
C ALA A 14 6.65 -9.93 1.25
N CYS A 15 5.97 -8.80 1.04
CA CYS A 15 6.37 -7.52 1.61
C CYS A 15 6.36 -7.55 3.14
N LEU A 16 5.37 -8.19 3.76
CA LEU A 16 5.24 -8.23 5.22
C LEU A 16 6.48 -8.84 5.89
N HIS A 17 7.20 -9.71 5.21
CA HIS A 17 8.45 -10.29 5.73
C HIS A 17 9.65 -9.34 5.62
N ARG A 18 9.53 -8.28 4.84
CA ARG A 18 10.63 -7.35 4.57
C ARG A 18 10.39 -5.94 5.10
N TRP A 19 9.18 -5.65 5.58
CA TRP A 19 8.83 -4.31 6.03
C TRP A 19 9.59 -3.94 7.31
N SER A 20 10.11 -2.71 7.33
CA SER A 20 10.78 -2.13 8.50
C SER A 20 10.02 -0.89 8.97
N ALA A 21 10.19 -0.51 10.24
CA ALA A 21 9.38 0.52 10.89
C ALA A 21 9.36 1.88 10.17
N ASP A 22 10.42 2.21 9.43
CA ASP A 22 10.50 3.48 8.72
C ASP A 22 10.00 3.41 7.29
N ASP A 23 9.58 2.23 6.85
CA ASP A 23 9.10 2.03 5.47
C ASP A 23 7.65 2.49 5.34
N ARG A 24 7.29 2.82 4.10
CA ARG A 24 5.90 3.13 3.73
C ARG A 24 5.42 2.14 2.69
N ILE A 25 4.11 1.93 2.66
CA ILE A 25 3.48 0.96 1.76
C ILE A 25 2.42 1.68 0.95
N LEU A 26 2.36 1.40 -0.35
CA LEU A 26 1.29 1.88 -1.21
C LEU A 26 0.64 0.69 -1.90
N LEU A 27 -0.67 0.57 -1.74
CA LEU A 27 -1.49 -0.43 -2.43
C LEU A 27 -2.02 0.18 -3.71
N LEU A 28 -1.75 -0.47 -4.84
CA LEU A 28 -2.22 0.01 -6.14
C LEU A 28 -2.54 -1.20 -7.03
N GLY A 29 -3.32 -0.97 -8.08
CA GLY A 29 -3.80 -2.06 -8.90
C GLY A 29 -4.54 -3.07 -8.05
N ASP A 30 -4.33 -4.35 -8.30
CA ASP A 30 -4.95 -5.42 -7.52
C ASP A 30 -4.42 -5.49 -6.08
N GLY A 31 -3.35 -4.76 -5.79
CA GLY A 31 -2.85 -4.66 -4.42
C GLY A 31 -3.83 -4.04 -3.44
N VAL A 32 -4.82 -3.26 -3.94
CA VAL A 32 -5.83 -2.68 -3.06
C VAL A 32 -6.65 -3.76 -2.34
N TYR A 33 -6.77 -4.95 -2.91
CA TYR A 33 -7.45 -6.07 -2.27
C TYR A 33 -6.69 -6.63 -1.07
N ALA A 34 -5.45 -6.24 -0.88
CA ALA A 34 -4.65 -6.65 0.27
C ALA A 34 -4.88 -5.81 1.52
N ALA A 35 -5.77 -4.81 1.45
CA ALA A 35 -6.01 -3.91 2.58
C ALA A 35 -6.34 -4.67 3.87
N ASN A 36 -7.16 -5.71 3.80
CA ASN A 36 -7.53 -6.50 4.96
C ASN A 36 -6.33 -7.26 5.55
N GLN A 37 -5.42 -7.74 4.70
CA GLN A 37 -4.21 -8.41 5.19
C GLN A 37 -3.35 -7.46 6.01
N PHE A 38 -3.18 -6.23 5.53
CA PHE A 38 -2.41 -5.22 6.24
C PHE A 38 -3.11 -4.73 7.51
N ALA A 39 -4.45 -4.64 7.49
CA ALA A 39 -5.21 -4.26 8.66
C ALA A 39 -5.02 -5.23 9.83
N GLN A 40 -4.76 -6.50 9.52
CA GLN A 40 -4.53 -7.54 10.52
C GLN A 40 -3.05 -7.77 10.82
N SER A 41 -2.17 -6.99 10.19
CA SER A 41 -0.73 -7.14 10.36
C SER A 41 -0.18 -6.23 11.46
N HIS A 42 1.12 -6.35 11.71
CA HIS A 42 1.83 -5.47 12.65
C HIS A 42 2.15 -4.09 12.07
N VAL A 43 1.89 -3.87 10.78
CA VAL A 43 2.17 -2.58 10.13
C VAL A 43 1.11 -1.56 10.55
N PRO A 44 1.51 -0.41 11.11
CA PRO A 44 0.52 0.59 11.51
C PRO A 44 -0.18 1.21 10.31
N ALA A 45 -1.47 1.53 10.47
CA ALA A 45 -2.28 2.05 9.37
C ALA A 45 -1.70 3.34 8.78
N ASN A 46 -1.03 4.16 9.60
CA ASN A 46 -0.45 5.42 9.12
C ASN A 46 0.79 5.25 8.25
N ALA A 47 1.30 4.02 8.14
CA ALA A 47 2.40 3.71 7.23
C ALA A 47 1.92 3.19 5.87
N ILE A 48 0.62 3.05 5.69
CA ILE A 48 0.02 2.42 4.52
C ILE A 48 -0.89 3.42 3.80
N TYR A 49 -0.77 3.45 2.48
CA TYR A 49 -1.61 4.27 1.61
C TYR A 49 -2.23 3.41 0.52
N MET A 50 -3.31 3.89 -0.05
CA MET A 50 -3.98 3.23 -1.17
C MET A 50 -4.22 4.25 -2.27
N LEU A 51 -3.92 3.89 -3.52
CA LEU A 51 -4.14 4.80 -4.63
C LEU A 51 -5.63 4.93 -4.89
N ALA A 52 -6.15 6.16 -4.74
CA ALA A 52 -7.60 6.40 -4.75
C ALA A 52 -8.26 5.97 -6.06
N SER A 53 -7.63 6.24 -7.21
CA SER A 53 -8.21 5.86 -8.50
C SER A 53 -8.34 4.35 -8.67
N ASP A 54 -7.39 3.58 -8.15
CA ASP A 54 -7.43 2.12 -8.22
C ASP A 54 -8.45 1.53 -7.25
N ALA A 55 -8.58 2.12 -6.08
CA ALA A 55 -9.61 1.72 -5.11
C ALA A 55 -11.01 1.98 -5.67
N GLU A 56 -11.21 3.14 -6.28
CA GLU A 56 -12.48 3.52 -6.87
C GLU A 56 -12.85 2.60 -8.04
N ALA A 57 -11.88 2.32 -8.92
CA ALA A 57 -12.09 1.45 -10.07
C ALA A 57 -12.52 0.03 -9.66
N ARG A 58 -12.12 -0.40 -8.47
CA ARG A 58 -12.43 -1.74 -7.95
C ARG A 58 -13.58 -1.74 -6.94
N GLY A 59 -14.26 -0.61 -6.77
CA GLY A 59 -15.42 -0.50 -5.88
C GLY A 59 -15.13 -0.72 -4.41
N MET A 60 -13.93 -0.36 -3.95
CA MET A 60 -13.58 -0.51 -2.54
C MET A 60 -14.45 0.36 -1.66
N THR A 61 -15.07 -0.23 -0.64
CA THR A 61 -15.87 0.52 0.32
C THR A 61 -14.99 1.06 1.45
N ALA A 62 -15.53 1.99 2.22
CA ALA A 62 -14.82 2.55 3.37
C ALA A 62 -14.42 1.47 4.38
N SER A 63 -15.28 0.48 4.61
CA SER A 63 -14.96 -0.60 5.53
C SER A 63 -13.87 -1.51 5.00
N GLU A 64 -13.80 -1.71 3.68
CA GLU A 64 -12.75 -2.52 3.06
C GLU A 64 -11.39 -1.83 3.09
N GLN A 65 -11.35 -0.50 3.15
CA GLN A 65 -10.11 0.26 3.25
C GLN A 65 -9.42 0.08 4.61
N GLY A 66 -10.15 -0.30 5.65
CA GLY A 66 -9.55 -0.62 6.94
C GLY A 66 -8.78 0.51 7.60
N GLY A 67 -9.18 1.76 7.39
CA GLY A 67 -8.50 2.93 7.97
C GLY A 67 -7.26 3.38 7.19
N ILE A 68 -6.96 2.73 6.06
CA ILE A 68 -5.84 3.11 5.20
C ILE A 68 -6.18 4.40 4.45
N GLY A 69 -5.24 5.35 4.43
CA GLY A 69 -5.44 6.63 3.75
C GLY A 69 -5.42 6.50 2.23
N LEU A 70 -6.33 7.19 1.57
CA LEU A 70 -6.34 7.27 0.10
C LEU A 70 -5.47 8.44 -0.35
N ILE A 71 -4.68 8.22 -1.39
CA ILE A 71 -3.87 9.29 -1.98
C ILE A 71 -4.11 9.34 -3.49
N ASP A 72 -3.88 10.51 -4.07
CA ASP A 72 -3.96 10.69 -5.51
C ASP A 72 -2.61 10.42 -6.18
N TYR A 73 -2.59 10.49 -7.50
CA TYR A 73 -1.36 10.21 -8.26
C TYR A 73 -0.24 11.20 -7.93
N LYS A 74 -0.57 12.45 -7.72
CA LYS A 74 0.42 13.49 -7.38
C LYS A 74 1.09 13.18 -6.04
N GLN A 75 0.30 12.77 -5.05
CA GLN A 75 0.82 12.37 -3.75
C GLN A 75 1.69 11.12 -3.86
N PHE A 76 1.30 10.17 -4.72
CA PHE A 76 2.10 8.99 -5.00
C PHE A 76 3.49 9.38 -5.54
N VAL A 77 3.54 10.28 -6.51
CA VAL A 77 4.82 10.77 -7.06
C VAL A 77 5.66 11.40 -5.94
N GLY A 78 5.03 12.18 -5.06
CA GLY A 78 5.71 12.76 -3.91
C GLY A 78 6.34 11.72 -2.98
N LEU A 79 5.65 10.60 -2.78
CA LEU A 79 6.20 9.51 -1.97
C LEU A 79 7.44 8.89 -2.62
N THR A 80 7.44 8.72 -3.93
CA THR A 80 8.60 8.15 -4.63
C THR A 80 9.82 9.06 -4.55
N GLU A 81 9.62 10.36 -4.40
CA GLU A 81 10.71 11.31 -4.25
C GLU A 81 11.29 11.33 -2.83
N LYS A 82 10.47 11.02 -1.84
CA LYS A 82 10.87 11.08 -0.42
C LYS A 82 11.43 9.79 0.12
N HIS A 83 11.16 8.67 -0.53
CA HIS A 83 11.54 7.35 -0.03
C HIS A 83 12.39 6.61 -1.04
N SER A 84 13.43 5.97 -0.54
CA SER A 84 14.38 5.22 -1.35
C SER A 84 14.89 4.03 -0.55
N PRO A 85 15.01 2.86 -1.16
CA PRO A 85 14.60 2.51 -2.52
C PRO A 85 13.08 2.35 -2.66
N VAL A 86 12.62 2.29 -3.90
CA VAL A 86 11.24 1.91 -4.23
C VAL A 86 11.26 0.44 -4.67
N VAL A 87 10.50 -0.38 -3.97
CA VAL A 87 10.48 -1.83 -4.20
C VAL A 87 9.09 -2.25 -4.66
N SER A 88 9.02 -2.97 -5.77
CA SER A 88 7.74 -3.43 -6.32
C SER A 88 7.51 -4.91 -5.98
N TRP A 89 6.31 -5.22 -5.51
CA TRP A 89 5.90 -6.57 -5.14
C TRP A 89 4.71 -6.97 -6.00
N LYS A 90 4.99 -7.73 -7.06
CA LYS A 90 3.95 -8.10 -8.03
C LYS A 90 3.37 -9.49 -7.77
N ASP A 91 4.19 -10.41 -7.32
CA ASP A 91 3.76 -11.78 -7.01
C ASP A 91 4.45 -12.32 -5.77
#